data_99e5a46f15e19b6791b4552bc248f1fa
#
_entry.id   99e5a46f15e19b6791b4552bc248f1fa
#
_cell.length_a   1.000
_cell.length_b   1.000
_cell.length_c   1.000
_cell.angle_alpha   90.00
_cell.angle_beta   90.00
_cell.angle_gamma   90.00
#
_symmetry.space_group_name_H-M   'P 1'
#
loop_
_entity.id
_entity.type
_entity.pdbx_description
1 polymer ?
#
loop_
_entity_poly.entity_id
_entity_poly.type
_entity_poly.pdbx_seq_one_letter_code
_entity_poly.pdbx_strand_id
1 'polypeptide(L)'
;MGRKTFESLPRLLPGRTHFVLSRRKDYQVPEGVRLFHDVETLMDNLPEGENFVIGGEHIYSLLLPKADKVYMTRVGKAYDGDAFFPPFDEKEWIKEKEFPGEGDIPHTFVIYRRK
;
A
#
# COMPACT_ATOMS: atom_id res chain seq x y z
N MET A 1 -5.48 3.52 -1.73
CA MET A 1 -4.31 4.29 -2.25
C MET A 1 -4.56 5.78 -2.17
N GLY A 2 -3.48 6.54 -2.19
CA GLY A 2 -3.59 7.99 -2.24
C GLY A 2 -3.83 8.49 -3.67
N ARG A 3 -4.18 9.78 -3.78
CA ARG A 3 -4.50 10.40 -5.06
C ARG A 3 -3.36 10.32 -6.08
N LYS A 4 -2.14 10.65 -5.68
CA LYS A 4 -1.00 10.63 -6.61
C LYS A 4 -0.70 9.23 -7.13
N THR A 5 -0.83 8.22 -6.28
CA THR A 5 -0.67 6.83 -6.69
C THR A 5 -1.76 6.45 -7.68
N PHE A 6 -3.00 6.86 -7.42
CA PHE A 6 -4.09 6.60 -8.33
C PHE A 6 -3.85 7.24 -9.70
N GLU A 7 -3.40 8.49 -9.73
CA GLU A 7 -3.11 9.21 -10.97
C GLU A 7 -1.95 8.58 -11.75
N SER A 8 -1.06 7.85 -11.09
CA SER A 8 0.07 7.18 -11.75
C SER A 8 -0.32 5.86 -12.42
N LEU A 9 -1.51 5.33 -12.12
CA LEU A 9 -1.95 4.08 -12.75
C LEU A 9 -2.28 4.34 -14.22
N PRO A 10 -1.75 3.53 -15.15
CA PRO A 10 -2.04 3.70 -16.58
C PRO A 10 -3.50 3.35 -16.90
N ARG A 11 -4.13 2.53 -16.07
CA ARG A 11 -5.54 2.13 -16.19
C ARG A 11 -6.01 1.52 -14.88
N LEU A 12 -7.31 1.36 -14.72
CA LEU A 12 -7.86 0.67 -13.56
C LEU A 12 -7.46 -0.82 -13.60
N LEU A 13 -7.15 -1.35 -12.44
CA LEU A 13 -6.78 -2.76 -12.32
C LEU A 13 -8.04 -3.62 -12.43
N PRO A 14 -8.09 -4.59 -13.35
CA PRO A 14 -9.29 -5.38 -13.57
C PRO A 14 -9.65 -6.26 -12.38
N GLY A 15 -10.96 -6.43 -12.17
CA GLY A 15 -11.47 -7.31 -11.11
C GLY A 15 -11.31 -6.78 -9.70
N ARG A 16 -11.03 -5.48 -9.54
CA ARG A 16 -10.78 -4.87 -8.22
C ARG A 16 -11.54 -3.57 -8.05
N THR A 17 -11.99 -3.32 -6.83
CA THR A 17 -12.58 -2.04 -6.47
C THR A 17 -11.45 -1.11 -6.01
N HIS A 18 -11.42 0.10 -6.53
CA HIS A 18 -10.40 1.07 -6.20
C HIS A 18 -10.92 2.06 -5.18
N PHE A 19 -10.23 2.16 -4.05
CA PHE A 19 -10.50 3.12 -2.98
C PHE A 19 -9.39 4.15 -2.97
N VAL A 20 -9.75 5.42 -3.15
CA VAL A 20 -8.81 6.54 -3.15
C VAL A 20 -9.04 7.38 -1.91
N LEU A 21 -7.97 7.68 -1.18
CA LEU A 21 -8.01 8.55 -0.02
C LEU A 21 -7.36 9.88 -0.39
N SER A 22 -8.09 10.97 -0.25
CA SER A 22 -7.60 12.31 -0.55
C SER A 22 -8.33 13.35 0.31
N ARG A 23 -7.60 14.36 0.76
CA ARG A 23 -8.18 15.48 1.50
C ARG A 23 -8.91 16.47 0.60
N ARG A 24 -8.69 16.37 -0.72
CA ARG A 24 -9.33 17.26 -1.69
C ARG A 24 -10.79 16.90 -1.84
N LYS A 25 -11.68 17.76 -1.38
CA LYS A 25 -13.12 17.54 -1.45
C LYS A 25 -13.69 17.69 -2.86
N ASP A 26 -13.00 18.45 -3.71
CA ASP A 26 -13.39 18.69 -5.09
C ASP A 26 -12.78 17.70 -6.08
N TYR A 27 -11.99 16.75 -5.60
CA TYR A 27 -11.38 15.75 -6.46
C TYR A 27 -12.43 14.78 -7.00
N GLN A 28 -12.43 14.58 -8.30
CA GLN A 28 -13.38 13.69 -8.97
C GLN A 28 -12.69 12.40 -9.42
N VAL A 29 -13.38 11.29 -9.24
CA VAL A 29 -12.89 9.98 -9.65
C VAL A 29 -13.82 9.37 -10.68
N PRO A 30 -13.30 8.46 -11.54
CA PRO A 30 -14.14 7.78 -12.53
C PRO A 30 -15.22 6.92 -11.88
N GLU A 31 -16.23 6.58 -12.66
CA GLU A 31 -17.27 5.67 -12.22
C GLU A 31 -16.65 4.34 -11.76
N GLY A 32 -17.15 3.80 -10.65
CA GLY A 32 -16.65 2.55 -10.08
C GLY A 32 -15.49 2.74 -9.09
N VAL A 33 -14.87 3.92 -9.07
CA VAL A 33 -13.85 4.26 -8.10
C VAL A 33 -14.51 4.98 -6.93
N ARG A 34 -14.12 4.63 -5.70
CA ARG A 34 -14.69 5.26 -4.50
C ARG A 34 -13.68 6.21 -3.87
N LEU A 35 -14.12 7.43 -3.60
CA LEU A 35 -13.29 8.46 -2.99
C LEU A 35 -13.65 8.63 -1.53
N PHE A 36 -12.64 8.68 -0.67
CA PHE A 36 -12.79 8.90 0.76
C PHE A 36 -11.88 10.05 1.19
N HIS A 37 -12.28 10.75 2.23
CA HIS A 37 -11.54 11.91 2.72
C HIS A 37 -10.89 11.67 4.09
N ASP A 38 -11.22 10.56 4.74
CA ASP A 38 -10.62 10.17 6.00
C ASP A 38 -10.47 8.65 6.09
N VAL A 39 -9.54 8.23 6.96
CA VAL A 39 -9.21 6.80 7.12
C VAL A 39 -10.36 6.01 7.72
N GLU A 40 -11.05 6.59 8.70
CA GLU A 40 -12.12 5.87 9.40
C GLU A 40 -13.27 5.50 8.46
N THR A 41 -13.71 6.45 7.64
CA THR A 41 -14.77 6.17 6.67
C THR A 41 -14.33 5.14 5.65
N LEU A 42 -13.08 5.22 5.19
CA LEU A 42 -12.54 4.25 4.25
C LEU A 42 -12.53 2.84 4.87
N MET A 43 -12.04 2.71 6.09
CA MET A 43 -11.96 1.42 6.77
C MET A 43 -13.34 0.81 7.00
N ASP A 44 -14.34 1.63 7.33
CA ASP A 44 -15.70 1.18 7.55
C ASP A 44 -16.37 0.64 6.28
N ASN A 45 -15.85 1.02 5.12
CA ASN A 45 -16.40 0.63 3.84
C ASN A 45 -15.61 -0.49 3.13
N LEU A 46 -14.54 -1.00 3.75
CA LEU A 46 -13.76 -2.08 3.15
C LEU A 46 -14.59 -3.37 3.09
N PRO A 47 -14.61 -4.03 1.92
CA PRO A 47 -15.29 -5.31 1.81
C PRO A 47 -14.55 -6.39 2.60
N GLU A 48 -15.24 -7.49 2.87
CA GLU A 48 -14.59 -8.66 3.47
C GLU A 48 -13.54 -9.23 2.52
N GLY A 49 -12.53 -9.87 3.11
CA GLY A 49 -11.45 -10.48 2.35
C GLY A 49 -10.18 -9.66 2.39
N GLU A 50 -9.29 -9.94 1.46
CA GLU A 50 -7.98 -9.32 1.42
C GLU A 50 -8.04 -7.98 0.69
N ASN A 51 -7.60 -6.93 1.38
CA ASN A 51 -7.55 -5.58 0.83
C ASN A 51 -6.09 -5.09 0.86
N PHE A 52 -5.62 -4.54 -0.26
CA PHE A 52 -4.24 -4.12 -0.40
C PHE A 52 -4.09 -2.61 -0.35
N VAL A 53 -3.04 -2.16 0.36
CA VAL A 53 -2.61 -0.76 0.35
C VAL A 53 -1.41 -0.66 -0.57
N ILE A 54 -1.50 0.15 -1.61
CA ILE A 54 -0.46 0.25 -2.63
C ILE A 54 0.26 1.61 -2.67
N GLY A 55 0.02 2.43 -1.69
CA GLY A 55 0.79 3.65 -1.51
C GLY A 55 -0.01 4.93 -1.60
N GLY A 56 0.64 6.02 -1.62
CA GLY A 56 2.09 6.22 -1.39
C GLY A 56 2.54 6.25 0.06
N GLU A 57 3.68 6.87 0.29
CA GLU A 57 4.31 6.94 1.60
C GLU A 57 3.39 7.42 2.72
N HIS A 58 2.68 8.50 2.47
CA HIS A 58 1.74 9.05 3.46
C HIS A 58 0.61 8.07 3.80
N ILE A 59 0.10 7.37 2.79
CA ILE A 59 -0.96 6.39 2.99
C ILE A 59 -0.43 5.17 3.74
N TYR A 60 0.78 4.72 3.45
CA TYR A 60 1.42 3.65 4.22
C TYR A 60 1.54 4.04 5.69
N SER A 61 1.95 5.28 5.99
CA SER A 61 2.07 5.77 7.36
C SER A 61 0.73 5.76 8.10
N LEU A 62 -0.35 6.11 7.40
CA LEU A 62 -1.69 6.15 7.99
C LEU A 62 -2.27 4.75 8.23
N LEU A 63 -2.00 3.80 7.34
CA LEU A 63 -2.65 2.50 7.36
C LEU A 63 -1.80 1.36 7.92
N LEU A 64 -0.50 1.54 8.05
CA LEU A 64 0.36 0.49 8.62
C LEU A 64 -0.09 0.03 10.01
N PRO A 65 -0.49 0.94 10.93
CA PRO A 65 -0.99 0.51 12.24
C PRO A 65 -2.25 -0.37 12.18
N LYS A 66 -2.96 -0.36 11.07
CA LYS A 66 -4.20 -1.11 10.87
C LYS A 66 -4.00 -2.35 10.00
N ALA A 67 -2.79 -2.54 9.44
CA ALA A 67 -2.50 -3.65 8.55
C ALA A 67 -2.23 -4.93 9.29
N ASP A 68 -2.63 -6.06 8.70
CA ASP A 68 -2.37 -7.40 9.25
C ASP A 68 -1.15 -8.05 8.63
N LYS A 69 -0.83 -7.69 7.39
CA LYS A 69 0.30 -8.24 6.65
C LYS A 69 1.03 -7.14 5.89
N VAL A 70 2.32 -7.33 5.71
CA VAL A 70 3.15 -6.45 4.88
C VAL A 70 3.89 -7.31 3.87
N TYR A 71 3.73 -6.97 2.60
CA TYR A 71 4.50 -7.56 1.50
C TYR A 71 5.60 -6.57 1.16
N MET A 72 6.83 -6.91 1.45
CA MET A 72 7.97 -6.01 1.31
C MET A 72 8.98 -6.56 0.32
N THR A 73 9.46 -5.69 -0.57
CA THR A 73 10.60 -6.01 -1.43
C THR A 73 11.81 -5.28 -0.88
N ARG A 74 12.82 -6.04 -0.46
CA ARG A 74 14.08 -5.47 0.00
C ARG A 74 15.08 -5.52 -1.14
N VAL A 75 15.65 -4.37 -1.47
CA VAL A 75 16.63 -4.25 -2.55
C VAL A 75 18.03 -4.27 -1.93
N GLY A 76 18.93 -5.05 -2.53
CA GLY A 76 20.28 -5.23 -2.02
C GLY A 76 21.18 -4.01 -2.16
N LYS A 77 20.73 -2.96 -2.85
CA LYS A 77 21.44 -1.69 -2.99
C LYS A 77 20.57 -0.57 -2.48
N ALA A 78 21.20 0.43 -1.85
CA ALA A 78 20.48 1.65 -1.47
C ALA A 78 20.26 2.50 -2.71
N TYR A 79 19.04 2.96 -2.89
CA TYR A 79 18.67 3.89 -3.96
C TYR A 79 18.13 5.17 -3.34
N ASP A 80 18.49 6.31 -3.94
CA ASP A 80 17.85 7.55 -3.59
C ASP A 80 16.47 7.57 -4.24
N GLY A 81 15.44 7.83 -3.46
CA GLY A 81 14.07 7.86 -3.95
C GLY A 81 13.28 8.95 -3.27
N ASP A 82 12.21 9.37 -3.93
CA ASP A 82 11.34 10.43 -3.42
C ASP A 82 10.30 9.91 -2.42
N ALA A 83 10.07 8.61 -2.39
CA ALA A 83 9.07 7.99 -1.50
C ALA A 83 9.72 6.85 -0.74
N PHE A 84 9.52 6.85 0.58
CA PHE A 84 10.07 5.84 1.47
C PHE A 84 8.95 5.14 2.21
N PHE A 85 9.14 3.85 2.51
CA PHE A 85 8.25 3.14 3.39
C PHE A 85 8.40 3.71 4.81
N PRO A 86 7.31 3.85 5.59
CA PRO A 86 7.41 4.38 6.95
C PRO A 86 8.25 3.49 7.85
N PRO A 87 8.73 4.01 8.98
CA PRO A 87 9.49 3.21 9.93
C PRO A 87 8.77 1.91 10.28
N PHE A 88 9.49 0.82 10.24
CA PHE A 88 8.94 -0.52 10.40
C PHE A 88 9.63 -1.22 11.56
N ASP A 89 8.88 -1.48 12.64
CA ASP A 89 9.42 -2.15 13.81
C ASP A 89 9.24 -3.66 13.68
N GLU A 90 10.30 -4.37 13.33
CA GLU A 90 10.27 -5.82 13.15
C GLU A 90 9.87 -6.58 14.43
N LYS A 91 9.94 -5.93 15.60
CA LYS A 91 9.50 -6.56 16.85
C LYS A 91 7.98 -6.76 16.91
N GLU A 92 7.23 -5.97 16.17
CA GLU A 92 5.77 -6.07 16.10
C GLU A 92 5.32 -7.05 15.03
N TRP A 93 6.23 -7.56 14.21
CA TRP A 93 5.92 -8.36 13.05
C TRP A 93 6.66 -9.68 13.07
N ILE A 94 6.04 -10.74 12.53
CA ILE A 94 6.66 -12.05 12.36
C ILE A 94 6.96 -12.22 10.87
N LYS A 95 8.21 -12.54 10.56
CA LYS A 95 8.59 -12.88 9.19
C LYS A 95 7.98 -14.24 8.87
N GLU A 96 6.99 -14.26 8.01
CA GLU A 96 6.26 -15.47 7.64
C GLU A 96 6.92 -16.20 6.47
N LYS A 97 7.38 -15.44 5.48
CA LYS A 97 8.03 -15.99 4.30
C LYS A 97 9.12 -15.05 3.81
N GLU A 98 10.16 -15.63 3.22
CA GLU A 98 11.24 -14.87 2.57
C GLU A 98 11.72 -15.68 1.38
N PHE A 99 11.83 -15.04 0.23
CA PHE A 99 12.32 -15.72 -0.97
C PHE A 99 13.03 -14.72 -1.89
N PRO A 100 14.10 -15.17 -2.61
CA PRO A 100 14.82 -14.28 -3.51
C PRO A 100 13.98 -13.94 -4.73
N GLY A 101 14.15 -12.72 -5.23
CA GLY A 101 13.56 -12.30 -6.49
C GLY A 101 14.48 -12.64 -7.65
N GLU A 102 13.90 -12.64 -8.86
CA GLU A 102 14.63 -12.81 -10.09
C GLU A 102 14.95 -11.46 -10.71
N GLY A 103 16.03 -11.40 -11.50
CA GLY A 103 16.42 -10.21 -12.22
C GLY A 103 17.86 -9.78 -11.94
N ASP A 104 18.29 -8.70 -12.61
CA ASP A 104 19.67 -8.23 -12.57
C ASP A 104 20.02 -7.53 -11.25
N ILE A 105 19.03 -7.01 -10.55
CA ILE A 105 19.22 -6.33 -9.27
C ILE A 105 18.89 -7.29 -8.14
N PRO A 106 19.85 -7.59 -7.25
CA PRO A 106 19.55 -8.44 -6.10
C PRO A 106 18.42 -7.87 -5.25
N HIS A 107 17.39 -8.67 -5.01
CA HIS A 107 16.29 -8.29 -4.16
C HIS A 107 15.68 -9.53 -3.50
N THR A 108 14.97 -9.28 -2.41
CA THR A 108 14.33 -10.32 -1.63
C THR A 108 12.90 -9.91 -1.34
N PHE A 109 11.95 -10.80 -1.56
CA PHE A 109 10.57 -10.59 -1.15
C PHE A 109 10.37 -11.14 0.26
N VAL A 110 9.79 -10.33 1.12
CA VAL A 110 9.54 -10.72 2.51
C VAL A 110 8.08 -10.46 2.84
N ILE A 111 7.45 -11.44 3.47
CA ILE A 111 6.07 -11.31 3.93
C ILE A 111 6.09 -11.32 5.45
N TYR A 112 5.58 -10.24 6.05
CA TYR A 112 5.46 -10.10 7.49
C TYR A 112 3.99 -10.20 7.90
N ARG A 113 3.76 -10.82 9.05
CA ARG A 113 2.44 -10.93 9.66
C ARG A 113 2.49 -10.24 11.02
N ARG A 114 1.44 -9.51 11.38
CA ARG A 114 1.38 -8.88 12.71
C ARG A 114 1.30 -9.94 13.80
N LYS A 115 2.06 -9.68 14.87
CA LYS A 115 2.04 -10.55 16.05
C LYS A 115 0.70 -10.53 16.75
#